data_8ae2bc5ea12f0c157f39aeebccdf20e7
#
_entry.id   8ae2bc5ea12f0c157f39aeebccdf20e7
#
_cell.length_a   1.000
_cell.length_b   1.000
_cell.length_c   1.000
_cell.angle_alpha   90.00
_cell.angle_beta   90.00
_cell.angle_gamma   90.00
#
_symmetry.space_group_name_H-M   'P 1'
#
loop_
_entity.id
_entity.type
_entity.pdbx_description
1 polymer ?
#
loop_
_entity_poly.entity_id
_entity_poly.type
_entity_poly.pdbx_seq_one_letter_code
_entity_poly.pdbx_strand_id
1 'polypeptide(L)'
;MDQQFEDGLRVRKQVMGEPFVDKAFAGVDEFTRPLQEYITRNAWGTVWCRDGLDLKTRSLITLSMLTALGRTQELKGHVRGALNNGVTVEEIREVLLHATVYCGVPLAVDAFRAAQEVLQEAARDTAG
;
A
#
# COMPACT_ATOMS: atom_id res chain seq x y z
N MET A 1 23.00 0.30 -7.38
CA MET A 1 21.92 -0.09 -8.28
C MET A 1 21.70 1.01 -9.28
N ASP A 2 20.92 0.78 -10.31
CA ASP A 2 20.63 1.79 -11.32
C ASP A 2 19.67 2.87 -10.84
N GLN A 3 19.49 3.91 -11.65
CA GLN A 3 18.65 5.05 -11.30
C GLN A 3 17.18 4.66 -11.10
N GLN A 4 16.69 3.72 -11.90
CA GLN A 4 15.33 3.22 -11.77
C GLN A 4 15.08 2.58 -10.40
N PHE A 5 16.05 1.81 -9.92
CA PHE A 5 15.97 1.22 -8.58
C PHE A 5 16.00 2.30 -7.51
N GLU A 6 16.91 3.28 -7.63
CA GLU A 6 17.03 4.34 -6.63
C GLU A 6 15.77 5.19 -6.57
N ASP A 7 15.19 5.53 -7.71
CA ASP A 7 13.93 6.27 -7.75
C ASP A 7 12.79 5.46 -7.14
N GLY A 8 12.73 4.16 -7.47
CA GLY A 8 11.73 3.26 -6.91
C GLY A 8 11.86 3.13 -5.40
N LEU A 9 13.07 3.01 -4.91
CA LEU A 9 13.33 2.91 -3.47
C LEU A 9 12.87 4.16 -2.74
N ARG A 10 13.15 5.33 -3.31
CA ARG A 10 12.75 6.61 -2.73
C ARG A 10 11.22 6.71 -2.62
N VAL A 11 10.52 6.42 -3.71
CA VAL A 11 9.05 6.51 -3.73
C VAL A 11 8.43 5.44 -2.83
N ARG A 12 8.97 4.21 -2.86
CA ARG A 12 8.48 3.13 -1.99
C ARG A 12 8.57 3.53 -0.53
N LYS A 13 9.70 4.11 -0.12
CA LYS A 13 9.89 4.60 1.26
C LYS A 13 8.95 5.74 1.59
N GLN A 14 8.73 6.64 0.65
CA GLN A 14 7.81 7.77 0.83
C GLN A 14 6.39 7.29 1.08
N VAL A 15 5.93 6.31 0.31
CA VAL A 15 4.55 5.81 0.39
C VAL A 15 4.38 4.82 1.54
N MET A 16 5.20 3.78 1.58
CA MET A 16 5.03 2.69 2.55
C MET A 16 5.65 2.98 3.91
N GLY A 17 6.51 3.98 3.98
CA GLY A 17 7.26 4.30 5.18
C GLY A 17 8.62 3.61 5.19
N GLU A 18 9.62 4.32 5.70
CA GLU A 18 10.98 3.82 5.75
C GLU A 18 11.11 2.53 6.57
N PRO A 19 10.49 2.43 7.78
CA PRO A 19 10.57 1.19 8.56
C PRO A 19 10.00 -0.04 7.84
N PHE A 20 8.91 0.13 7.11
CA PHE A 20 8.32 -0.98 6.34
C PHE A 20 9.28 -1.50 5.29
N VAL A 21 9.90 -0.59 4.54
CA VAL A 21 10.83 -0.94 3.47
C VAL A 21 12.11 -1.55 4.04
N ASP A 22 12.65 -0.95 5.10
CA ASP A 22 13.84 -1.47 5.77
C ASP A 22 13.62 -2.89 6.27
N LYS A 23 12.43 -3.17 6.84
CA LYS A 23 12.07 -4.52 7.30
C LYS A 23 11.99 -5.50 6.13
N ALA A 24 11.43 -5.07 5.00
CA ALA A 24 11.34 -5.92 3.81
C ALA A 24 12.73 -6.32 3.30
N PHE A 25 13.68 -5.40 3.30
CA PHE A 25 15.05 -5.69 2.87
C PHE A 25 15.84 -6.44 3.93
N ALA A 26 15.59 -6.22 5.21
CA ALA A 26 16.27 -6.94 6.29
C ALA A 26 15.96 -8.44 6.28
N GLY A 27 14.77 -8.83 5.81
CA GLY A 27 14.36 -10.22 5.70
C GLY A 27 14.80 -10.92 4.43
N VAL A 28 15.54 -10.23 3.56
CA VAL A 28 15.94 -10.76 2.26
C VAL A 28 17.06 -11.80 2.42
N ASP A 29 16.87 -12.92 1.75
CA ASP A 29 17.91 -13.91 1.55
C ASP A 29 18.18 -14.11 0.05
N GLU A 30 18.99 -15.06 -0.30
CA GLU A 30 19.33 -15.32 -1.70
C GLU A 30 18.09 -15.68 -2.53
N PHE A 31 17.13 -16.37 -1.92
CA PHE A 31 15.89 -16.77 -2.58
C PHE A 31 14.98 -15.58 -2.88
N THR A 32 14.84 -14.65 -1.94
CA THR A 32 13.87 -13.56 -2.02
C THR A 32 14.43 -12.26 -2.58
N ARG A 33 15.76 -12.10 -2.63
CA ARG A 33 16.39 -10.87 -3.13
C ARG A 33 15.90 -10.45 -4.51
N PRO A 34 15.85 -11.35 -5.51
CA PRO A 34 15.38 -10.96 -6.85
C PRO A 34 13.97 -10.40 -6.83
N LEU A 35 13.10 -10.90 -5.93
CA LEU A 35 11.73 -10.39 -5.81
C LEU A 35 11.72 -8.95 -5.31
N GLN A 36 12.46 -8.66 -4.24
CA GLN A 36 12.50 -7.30 -3.68
C GLN A 36 13.13 -6.31 -4.65
N GLU A 37 14.16 -6.74 -5.37
CA GLU A 37 14.79 -5.89 -6.40
C GLU A 37 13.83 -5.64 -7.56
N TYR A 38 13.09 -6.66 -8.01
CA TYR A 38 12.11 -6.54 -9.07
C TYR A 38 10.98 -5.59 -8.66
N ILE A 39 10.42 -5.79 -7.46
CA ILE A 39 9.34 -4.95 -6.95
C ILE A 39 9.78 -3.48 -6.89
N THR A 40 10.95 -3.24 -6.32
CA THR A 40 11.46 -1.88 -6.17
C THR A 40 11.70 -1.21 -7.52
N ARG A 41 12.32 -1.92 -8.45
CA ARG A 41 12.63 -1.37 -9.77
C ARG A 41 11.38 -1.21 -10.64
N ASN A 42 10.54 -2.22 -10.68
CA ASN A 42 9.46 -2.27 -11.68
C ASN A 42 8.14 -1.74 -11.15
N ALA A 43 7.68 -2.16 -9.98
CA ALA A 43 6.44 -1.62 -9.43
C ALA A 43 6.63 -0.16 -9.00
N TRP A 44 7.66 0.11 -8.23
CA TRP A 44 7.88 1.45 -7.67
C TRP A 44 8.65 2.35 -8.63
N GLY A 45 9.71 1.85 -9.25
CA GLY A 45 10.54 2.64 -10.15
C GLY A 45 9.90 2.90 -11.51
N THR A 46 9.07 1.99 -11.99
CA THR A 46 8.41 2.16 -13.30
C THR A 46 7.01 2.72 -13.15
N VAL A 47 6.18 2.18 -12.24
CA VAL A 47 4.77 2.55 -12.19
C VAL A 47 4.50 3.68 -11.20
N TRP A 48 4.90 3.51 -9.93
CA TRP A 48 4.61 4.51 -8.91
C TRP A 48 5.33 5.84 -9.11
N CYS A 49 6.45 5.84 -9.85
CA CYS A 49 7.17 7.06 -10.20
C CYS A 49 6.55 7.82 -11.38
N ARG A 50 5.57 7.25 -12.06
CA ARG A 50 4.93 7.93 -13.20
C ARG A 50 4.04 9.06 -12.69
N ASP A 51 4.04 10.17 -13.41
CA ASP A 51 3.26 11.36 -13.04
C ASP A 51 1.86 11.42 -13.67
N GLY A 52 1.45 10.35 -14.36
CA GLY A 52 0.12 10.26 -14.96
C GLY A 52 -1.02 10.21 -13.95
N LEU A 53 -0.76 9.71 -12.76
CA LEU A 53 -1.68 9.75 -11.61
C LEU A 53 -0.86 10.16 -10.40
N ASP A 54 -1.45 10.95 -9.50
CA ASP A 54 -0.76 11.30 -8.27
C ASP A 54 -0.70 10.12 -7.30
N LEU A 55 0.11 10.24 -6.27
CA LEU A 55 0.31 9.15 -5.31
C LEU A 55 -0.98 8.81 -4.55
N LYS A 56 -1.77 9.82 -4.21
CA LYS A 56 -3.05 9.64 -3.53
C LYS A 56 -4.00 8.78 -4.36
N THR A 57 -4.14 9.08 -5.64
CA THR A 57 -4.99 8.33 -6.56
C THR A 57 -4.50 6.90 -6.72
N ARG A 58 -3.19 6.71 -6.83
CA ARG A 58 -2.62 5.35 -6.91
C ARG A 58 -2.93 4.53 -5.67
N SER A 59 -2.89 5.15 -4.49
CA SER A 59 -3.29 4.47 -3.26
C SER A 59 -4.75 4.04 -3.27
N LEU A 60 -5.67 4.90 -3.72
CA LEU A 60 -7.09 4.56 -3.82
C LEU A 60 -7.32 3.37 -4.75
N ILE A 61 -6.66 3.37 -5.90
CA ILE A 61 -6.74 2.29 -6.87
C ILE A 61 -6.20 0.99 -6.27
N THR A 62 -5.05 1.06 -5.60
CA THR A 62 -4.42 -0.10 -4.99
C THR A 62 -5.32 -0.73 -3.93
N LEU A 63 -5.94 0.11 -3.08
CA LEU A 63 -6.88 -0.40 -2.06
C LEU A 63 -8.03 -1.17 -2.69
N SER A 64 -8.58 -0.68 -3.78
CA SER A 64 -9.70 -1.35 -4.46
C SER A 64 -9.27 -2.67 -5.08
N MET A 65 -8.09 -2.71 -5.70
CA MET A 65 -7.57 -3.93 -6.32
C MET A 65 -7.26 -5.02 -5.28
N LEU A 66 -6.63 -4.63 -4.16
CA LEU A 66 -6.31 -5.57 -3.09
C LEU A 66 -7.57 -6.11 -2.41
N THR A 67 -8.61 -5.26 -2.30
CA THR A 67 -9.92 -5.69 -1.80
C THR A 67 -10.53 -6.74 -2.73
N ALA A 68 -10.53 -6.48 -4.03
CA ALA A 68 -11.09 -7.39 -5.03
C ALA A 68 -10.37 -8.73 -5.04
N LEU A 69 -9.05 -8.72 -4.81
CA LEU A 69 -8.23 -9.92 -4.82
C LEU A 69 -8.22 -10.65 -3.45
N GLY A 70 -8.81 -10.06 -2.43
CA GLY A 70 -8.82 -10.65 -1.09
C GLY A 70 -7.46 -10.64 -0.40
N ARG A 71 -6.58 -9.70 -0.77
CA ARG A 71 -5.21 -9.63 -0.25
C ARG A 71 -5.15 -8.74 0.98
N THR A 72 -5.68 -9.24 2.09
CA THR A 72 -5.84 -8.43 3.32
C THR A 72 -4.50 -8.06 3.97
N GLN A 73 -3.48 -8.91 3.86
CA GLN A 73 -2.18 -8.61 4.44
C GLN A 73 -1.53 -7.41 3.72
N GLU A 74 -1.53 -7.43 2.40
CA GLU A 74 -1.00 -6.34 1.59
C GLU A 74 -1.86 -5.08 1.74
N LEU A 75 -3.17 -5.27 1.89
CA LEU A 75 -4.11 -4.16 2.12
C LEU A 75 -3.72 -3.37 3.35
N LYS A 76 -3.35 -4.03 4.43
CA LYS A 76 -2.93 -3.35 5.67
C LYS A 76 -1.77 -2.38 5.41
N GLY A 77 -0.75 -2.84 4.71
CA GLY A 77 0.39 -1.99 4.36
C GLY A 77 -0.02 -0.80 3.50
N HIS A 78 -0.93 -1.03 2.56
CA HIS A 78 -1.39 0.03 1.66
C HIS A 78 -2.42 0.97 2.28
N VAL A 79 -3.12 0.57 3.34
CA VAL A 79 -3.91 1.52 4.15
C VAL A 79 -2.97 2.52 4.81
N ARG A 80 -1.86 2.06 5.40
CA ARG A 80 -0.84 2.98 5.93
C ARG A 80 -0.28 3.86 4.83
N GLY A 81 0.07 3.27 3.69
CA GLY A 81 0.57 4.02 2.55
C GLY A 81 -0.41 5.07 2.05
N ALA A 82 -1.71 4.74 2.05
CA ALA A 82 -2.75 5.68 1.66
C ALA A 82 -2.79 6.88 2.62
N LEU A 83 -2.72 6.64 3.92
CA LEU A 83 -2.65 7.72 4.91
C LEU A 83 -1.42 8.59 4.68
N ASN A 84 -0.27 7.97 4.40
CA ASN A 84 0.97 8.70 4.10
C ASN A 84 0.81 9.59 2.87
N ASN A 85 0.01 9.18 1.91
CA ASN A 85 -0.24 9.93 0.68
C ASN A 85 -1.39 10.92 0.80
N GLY A 86 -1.94 11.13 2.01
CA GLY A 86 -2.97 12.11 2.24
C GLY A 86 -4.39 11.62 2.01
N VAL A 87 -4.60 10.32 1.84
CA VAL A 87 -5.95 9.75 1.77
C VAL A 87 -6.58 9.83 3.15
N THR A 88 -7.84 10.29 3.20
CA THR A 88 -8.56 10.40 4.47
C THR A 88 -9.24 9.08 4.84
N VAL A 89 -9.58 8.94 6.13
CA VAL A 89 -10.36 7.78 6.60
C VAL A 89 -11.68 7.69 5.85
N GLU A 90 -12.32 8.83 5.59
CA GLU A 90 -13.58 8.90 4.87
C GLU A 90 -13.42 8.40 3.43
N GLU A 91 -12.32 8.75 2.78
CA GLU A 91 -12.05 8.28 1.42
C GLU A 91 -11.79 6.78 1.39
N ILE A 92 -11.07 6.25 2.38
CA ILE A 92 -10.86 4.79 2.50
C ILE A 92 -12.21 4.10 2.65
N ARG A 93 -13.08 4.62 3.52
CA ARG A 93 -14.42 4.07 3.72
C ARG A 93 -15.19 4.03 2.40
N GLU A 94 -15.14 5.12 1.63
CA GLU A 94 -15.88 5.20 0.36
C GLU A 94 -15.37 4.20 -0.66
N VAL A 95 -14.05 3.98 -0.73
CA VAL A 95 -13.47 2.96 -1.62
C VAL A 95 -14.00 1.58 -1.24
N LEU A 96 -13.99 1.23 0.05
CA LEU A 96 -14.41 -0.09 0.51
C LEU A 96 -15.92 -0.29 0.36
N LEU A 97 -16.72 0.76 0.59
CA LEU A 97 -18.17 0.72 0.33
C LEU A 97 -18.44 0.49 -1.16
N HIS A 98 -17.70 1.18 -2.01
CA HIS A 98 -17.82 1.00 -3.45
C HIS A 98 -17.52 -0.45 -3.84
N ALA A 99 -16.53 -1.06 -3.19
CA ALA A 99 -16.15 -2.45 -3.42
C ALA A 99 -17.26 -3.44 -3.06
N THR A 100 -18.17 -3.10 -2.12
CA THR A 100 -19.30 -4.01 -1.81
C THR A 100 -20.16 -4.28 -3.04
N VAL A 101 -20.29 -3.27 -3.89
CA VAL A 101 -21.12 -3.37 -5.11
C VAL A 101 -20.43 -4.18 -6.20
N TYR A 102 -19.14 -3.97 -6.41
CA TYR A 102 -18.43 -4.55 -7.55
C TYR A 102 -17.62 -5.79 -7.22
N CYS A 103 -17.28 -6.01 -5.94
CA CYS A 103 -16.49 -7.17 -5.52
C CYS A 103 -17.27 -8.13 -4.62
N GLY A 104 -18.40 -7.68 -4.10
CA GLY A 104 -19.23 -8.47 -3.18
C GLY A 104 -18.94 -8.15 -1.72
N VAL A 105 -19.98 -8.32 -0.90
CA VAL A 105 -19.94 -8.00 0.54
C VAL A 105 -18.86 -8.79 1.30
N PRO A 106 -18.66 -10.10 1.08
CA PRO A 106 -17.66 -10.83 1.86
C PRO A 106 -16.24 -10.29 1.70
N LEU A 107 -15.82 -9.97 0.47
CA LEU A 107 -14.49 -9.40 0.25
C LEU A 107 -14.37 -8.01 0.89
N ALA A 108 -15.42 -7.21 0.79
CA ALA A 108 -15.43 -5.88 1.41
C ALA A 108 -15.38 -5.97 2.93
N VAL A 109 -16.08 -6.93 3.54
CA VAL A 109 -16.03 -7.14 4.99
C VAL A 109 -14.62 -7.45 5.46
N ASP A 110 -13.92 -8.35 4.75
CA ASP A 110 -12.53 -8.68 5.07
C ASP A 110 -11.63 -7.42 4.97
N ALA A 111 -11.85 -6.62 3.93
CA ALA A 111 -11.09 -5.39 3.73
C ALA A 111 -11.37 -4.37 4.83
N PHE A 112 -12.64 -4.20 5.23
CA PHE A 112 -13.00 -3.30 6.34
C PHE A 112 -12.32 -3.72 7.63
N ARG A 113 -12.29 -5.03 7.93
CA ARG A 113 -11.63 -5.53 9.14
C ARG A 113 -10.13 -5.25 9.12
N ALA A 114 -9.48 -5.52 8.00
CA ALA A 114 -8.05 -5.25 7.84
C ALA A 114 -7.75 -3.75 7.97
N ALA A 115 -8.53 -2.91 7.30
CA ALA A 115 -8.37 -1.46 7.36
C ALA A 115 -8.62 -0.93 8.78
N GLN A 116 -9.66 -1.40 9.44
CA GLN A 116 -10.01 -0.98 10.81
C GLN A 116 -8.84 -1.21 11.76
N GLU A 117 -8.18 -2.36 11.66
CA GLU A 117 -7.03 -2.69 12.50
C GLU A 117 -5.92 -1.66 12.33
N VAL A 118 -5.60 -1.31 11.10
CA VAL A 118 -4.55 -0.31 10.79
C VAL A 118 -4.96 1.09 11.25
N LEU A 119 -6.21 1.47 11.00
CA LEU A 119 -6.71 2.80 11.38
C LEU A 119 -6.73 2.97 12.90
N GLN A 120 -7.04 1.92 13.66
CA GLN A 120 -6.97 1.93 15.11
C GLN A 120 -5.53 2.08 15.59
N GLU A 121 -4.58 1.38 14.98
CA GLU A 121 -3.16 1.53 15.30
C GLU A 121 -2.68 2.95 15.00
N ALA A 122 -3.04 3.50 13.84
CA ALA A 122 -2.65 4.85 13.46
C ALA A 122 -3.21 5.90 14.42
N ALA A 123 -4.45 5.73 14.87
CA ALA A 123 -5.07 6.63 15.86
C ALA A 123 -4.33 6.57 17.20
N ARG A 124 -3.91 5.36 17.64
CA ARG A 124 -3.13 5.22 18.87
C ARG A 124 -1.75 5.87 18.75
N ASP A 125 -1.09 5.71 17.62
CA ASP A 125 0.22 6.31 17.36
C ASP A 125 0.14 7.83 17.42
N THR A 126 -0.95 8.41 16.88
CA THR A 126 -1.17 9.85 16.88
C THR A 126 -1.53 10.35 18.29
N ALA A 127 -2.29 9.59 19.05
CA ALA A 127 -2.69 9.97 20.41
C ALA A 127 -1.56 9.84 21.43
N GLY A 128 -0.61 8.96 21.14
CA GLY A 128 0.55 8.75 21.99
C GLY A 128 1.65 9.71 21.67
#